data_96869c233a2cc30282d3a3b65ebc7695
#
_entry.id   96869c233a2cc30282d3a3b65ebc7695
#
_cell.length_a   1.000
_cell.length_b   1.000
_cell.length_c   1.000
_cell.angle_alpha   90.00
_cell.angle_beta   90.00
_cell.angle_gamma   90.00
#
_symmetry.space_group_name_H-M   'P 1'
#
loop_
_entity.id
_entity.type
_entity.pdbx_description
1 polymer ?
#
loop_
_entity_poly.entity_id
_entity_poly.type
_entity_poly.pdbx_seq_one_letter_code
_entity_poly.pdbx_strand_id
1 'polypeptide(L)'
;PLLQVSKEEKEGVLTIGLKGNFNNKLYVEDTHIKVKVTMPEASVIQHRGNSTLYVSGIVGRYFRLENAGNGDVLLQGSIDELDIKKNGNGEVKAQNLVAKTAKVKSYGNGNVRVNVQISLTAHGSGNNSVMQFGPGRIEPISGITGNGEVRKM
;
A
#
# COMPACT_ATOMS: atom_id res chain seq x y z
N PRO A 1 -19.85 -10.66 -12.00
CA PRO A 1 -18.85 -11.18 -11.07
C PRO A 1 -19.46 -11.34 -9.68
N LEU A 2 -19.17 -12.45 -9.02
CA LEU A 2 -19.63 -12.71 -7.67
C LEU A 2 -18.57 -12.22 -6.67
N LEU A 3 -18.97 -11.33 -5.77
CA LEU A 3 -18.14 -10.95 -4.63
C LEU A 3 -18.02 -12.16 -3.70
N GLN A 4 -16.79 -12.53 -3.38
CA GLN A 4 -16.49 -13.61 -2.44
C GLN A 4 -15.80 -13.02 -1.22
N VAL A 5 -16.32 -13.34 -0.03
CA VAL A 5 -15.73 -12.95 1.25
C VAL A 5 -15.50 -14.22 2.05
N SER A 6 -14.27 -14.44 2.49
CA SER A 6 -13.93 -15.54 3.40
C SER A 6 -13.19 -15.02 4.62
N LYS A 7 -13.49 -15.59 5.78
CA LYS A 7 -12.86 -15.26 7.06
C LYS A 7 -12.23 -16.53 7.65
N GLU A 8 -10.94 -16.47 7.94
CA GLU A 8 -10.22 -17.51 8.64
C GLU A 8 -9.98 -17.09 10.10
N GLU A 9 -10.79 -17.61 11.01
CA GLU A 9 -10.79 -17.16 12.41
C GLU A 9 -9.51 -17.51 13.15
N LYS A 10 -8.87 -18.65 12.83
CA LYS A 10 -7.64 -19.10 13.49
C LYS A 10 -6.44 -18.19 13.19
N GLU A 11 -6.40 -17.59 12.00
CA GLU A 11 -5.31 -16.73 11.56
C GLU A 11 -5.68 -15.25 11.60
N GLY A 12 -6.93 -14.91 11.90
CA GLY A 12 -7.43 -13.54 11.89
C GLY A 12 -7.40 -12.90 10.51
N VAL A 13 -7.55 -13.70 9.44
CA VAL A 13 -7.46 -13.24 8.05
C VAL A 13 -8.85 -13.07 7.47
N LEU A 14 -9.12 -11.88 6.92
CA LEU A 14 -10.28 -11.59 6.10
C LEU A 14 -9.84 -11.48 4.64
N THR A 15 -10.37 -12.33 3.77
CA THR A 15 -10.12 -12.29 2.34
C THR A 15 -11.36 -11.83 1.59
N ILE A 16 -11.18 -10.81 0.73
CA ILE A 16 -12.23 -10.28 -0.12
C ILE A 16 -11.74 -10.35 -1.56
N GLY A 17 -12.52 -10.98 -2.42
CA GLY A 17 -12.15 -11.16 -3.82
C GLY A 17 -13.36 -11.25 -4.73
N LEU A 18 -13.12 -11.19 -6.02
CA LEU A 18 -14.11 -11.46 -7.05
C LEU A 18 -13.90 -12.88 -7.57
N LYS A 19 -14.94 -13.70 -7.54
CA LYS A 19 -14.89 -15.03 -8.14
C LYS A 19 -14.87 -14.89 -9.66
N GLY A 20 -13.77 -15.32 -10.29
CA GLY A 20 -13.65 -15.41 -11.73
C GLY A 20 -14.63 -16.42 -12.31
N ASN A 21 -14.98 -16.30 -13.60
CA ASN A 21 -15.68 -17.37 -14.29
C ASN A 21 -14.68 -18.47 -14.72
N PHE A 22 -15.22 -19.66 -14.98
CA PHE A 22 -14.48 -20.90 -15.21
C PHE A 22 -13.47 -20.87 -16.37
N ASN A 23 -13.53 -19.87 -17.24
CA ASN A 23 -12.72 -19.80 -18.48
C ASN A 23 -11.75 -18.61 -18.53
N ASN A 24 -11.53 -17.90 -17.45
CA ASN A 24 -10.65 -16.71 -17.40
C ASN A 24 -10.92 -15.63 -18.48
N LYS A 25 -12.11 -15.66 -19.08
CA LYS A 25 -12.58 -14.75 -20.12
C LYS A 25 -13.56 -13.72 -19.55
N LEU A 26 -13.26 -13.17 -18.39
CA LEU A 26 -14.00 -12.02 -17.88
C LEU A 26 -13.38 -10.75 -18.46
N TYR A 27 -14.01 -10.26 -19.51
CA TYR A 27 -14.05 -8.81 -19.71
C TYR A 27 -14.93 -8.26 -18.59
N VAL A 28 -14.31 -7.83 -17.53
CA VAL A 28 -15.01 -7.08 -16.50
C VAL A 28 -15.11 -5.67 -17.04
N GLU A 29 -16.21 -5.37 -17.72
CA GLU A 29 -16.60 -3.98 -17.92
C GLU A 29 -16.70 -3.33 -16.55
N ASP A 30 -16.33 -2.06 -16.43
CA ASP A 30 -16.27 -1.26 -15.21
C ASP A 30 -17.25 -1.72 -14.12
N THR A 31 -16.78 -2.53 -13.20
CA THR A 31 -17.59 -2.92 -12.06
C THR A 31 -17.53 -1.83 -11.00
N HIS A 32 -18.64 -1.13 -10.80
CA HIS A 32 -18.81 -0.14 -9.74
C HIS A 32 -19.05 -0.82 -8.38
N ILE A 33 -18.26 -1.86 -8.07
CA ILE A 33 -18.38 -2.56 -6.78
C ILE A 33 -17.59 -1.75 -5.72
N LYS A 34 -18.31 -1.33 -4.68
CA LYS A 34 -17.71 -0.72 -3.48
C LYS A 34 -17.87 -1.69 -2.32
N VAL A 35 -16.77 -2.02 -1.68
CA VAL A 35 -16.76 -2.83 -0.46
C VAL A 35 -16.26 -1.96 0.69
N LYS A 36 -17.07 -1.86 1.75
CA LYS A 36 -16.68 -1.19 2.99
C LYS A 36 -16.47 -2.24 4.07
N VAL A 37 -15.28 -2.23 4.67
CA VAL A 37 -14.93 -3.09 5.79
C VAL A 37 -14.63 -2.21 7.01
N THR A 38 -15.23 -2.55 8.14
CA THR A 38 -14.91 -1.93 9.43
C THR A 38 -14.39 -3.02 10.35
N MET A 39 -13.20 -2.80 10.90
CA MET A 39 -12.55 -3.75 11.81
C MET A 39 -11.86 -2.97 12.94
N PRO A 40 -11.69 -3.58 14.13
CA PRO A 40 -11.07 -2.92 15.26
C PRO A 40 -9.59 -2.56 14.99
N GLU A 41 -8.87 -3.46 14.35
CA GLU A 41 -7.43 -3.32 14.05
C GLU A 41 -7.06 -4.17 12.84
N ALA A 42 -6.11 -3.67 12.03
CA ALA A 42 -5.44 -4.46 11.01
C ALA A 42 -3.95 -4.08 10.99
N SER A 43 -3.08 -5.05 11.21
CA SER A 43 -1.63 -4.84 11.18
C SER A 43 -1.03 -5.04 9.80
N VAL A 44 -1.68 -5.85 8.96
CA VAL A 44 -1.23 -6.16 7.61
C VAL A 44 -2.39 -6.08 6.64
N ILE A 45 -2.21 -5.34 5.55
CA ILE A 45 -3.14 -5.32 4.42
C ILE A 45 -2.39 -5.75 3.17
N GLN A 46 -2.96 -6.73 2.48
CA GLN A 46 -2.52 -7.15 1.15
C GLN A 46 -3.57 -6.74 0.13
N HIS A 47 -3.18 -5.88 -0.79
CA HIS A 47 -4.00 -5.44 -1.91
C HIS A 47 -3.43 -5.96 -3.23
N ARG A 48 -4.24 -6.67 -4.00
CA ARG A 48 -3.84 -7.23 -5.29
C ARG A 48 -4.87 -6.89 -6.35
N GLY A 49 -4.42 -6.39 -7.47
CA GLY A 49 -5.29 -6.06 -8.60
C GLY A 49 -5.28 -4.58 -8.98
N ASN A 50 -6.37 -4.12 -9.62
CA ASN A 50 -6.46 -2.79 -10.23
C ASN A 50 -7.44 -1.86 -9.50
N SER A 51 -8.03 -2.32 -8.40
CA SER A 51 -8.97 -1.50 -7.61
C SER A 51 -8.27 -0.43 -6.80
N THR A 52 -8.99 0.61 -6.40
CA THR A 52 -8.49 1.60 -5.44
C THR A 52 -8.84 1.18 -4.02
N LEU A 53 -7.86 1.25 -3.13
CA LEU A 53 -8.01 0.94 -1.71
C LEU A 53 -7.88 2.20 -0.86
N TYR A 54 -8.85 2.44 0.02
CA TYR A 54 -8.81 3.50 1.03
C TYR A 54 -8.75 2.88 2.42
N VAL A 55 -7.75 3.22 3.19
CA VAL A 55 -7.60 2.78 4.58
C VAL A 55 -7.47 3.99 5.49
N SER A 56 -8.39 4.14 6.43
CA SER A 56 -8.41 5.25 7.38
C SER A 56 -8.46 4.74 8.82
N GLY A 57 -8.03 5.59 9.76
CA GLY A 57 -8.04 5.24 11.18
C GLY A 57 -6.92 4.27 11.57
N ILE A 58 -5.84 4.23 10.79
CA ILE A 58 -4.66 3.43 11.13
C ILE A 58 -4.01 4.00 12.39
N VAL A 59 -3.91 3.18 13.45
CA VAL A 59 -3.27 3.54 14.72
C VAL A 59 -2.53 2.34 15.29
N GLY A 60 -1.50 2.56 16.11
CA GLY A 60 -0.80 1.51 16.82
C GLY A 60 0.72 1.53 16.62
N ARG A 61 1.35 0.39 16.78
CA ARG A 61 2.81 0.26 16.69
C ARG A 61 3.32 -0.06 15.29
N TYR A 62 2.65 -0.96 14.58
CA TYR A 62 3.12 -1.49 13.30
C TYR A 62 1.98 -1.62 12.30
N PHE A 63 2.23 -1.16 11.08
CA PHE A 63 1.33 -1.37 9.96
C PHE A 63 2.13 -1.73 8.70
N ARG A 64 1.69 -2.77 8.00
CA ARG A 64 2.28 -3.21 6.74
C ARG A 64 1.27 -3.19 5.62
N LEU A 65 1.66 -2.56 4.50
CA LEU A 65 0.96 -2.61 3.23
C LEU A 65 1.76 -3.43 2.21
N GLU A 66 1.13 -4.41 1.61
CA GLU A 66 1.62 -5.05 0.39
C GLU A 66 0.67 -4.72 -0.77
N ASN A 67 1.11 -3.88 -1.70
CA ASN A 67 0.35 -3.52 -2.89
C ASN A 67 0.97 -4.17 -4.13
N ALA A 68 0.23 -5.07 -4.79
CA ALA A 68 0.64 -5.75 -6.02
C ALA A 68 -0.39 -5.54 -7.12
N GLY A 69 0.00 -4.86 -8.18
CA GLY A 69 -0.87 -4.54 -9.32
C GLY A 69 -0.87 -3.07 -9.68
N ASN A 70 -1.93 -2.61 -10.33
CA ASN A 70 -2.03 -1.25 -10.86
C ASN A 70 -2.99 -0.36 -10.06
N GLY A 71 -3.59 -0.89 -8.99
CA GLY A 71 -4.51 -0.12 -8.14
C GLY A 71 -3.79 0.83 -7.19
N ASP A 72 -4.38 1.98 -6.97
CA ASP A 72 -3.89 2.97 -6.02
C ASP A 72 -4.29 2.61 -4.59
N VAL A 73 -3.44 2.99 -3.63
CA VAL A 73 -3.73 2.84 -2.21
C VAL A 73 -3.57 4.18 -1.51
N LEU A 74 -4.58 4.55 -0.73
CA LEU A 74 -4.58 5.76 0.10
C LEU A 74 -4.65 5.35 1.57
N LEU A 75 -3.67 5.83 2.36
CA LEU A 75 -3.55 5.53 3.79
C LEU A 75 -3.68 6.80 4.63
N GLN A 76 -4.40 6.70 5.75
CA GLN A 76 -4.60 7.80 6.69
C GLN A 76 -4.59 7.31 8.14
N GLY A 77 -3.92 8.07 9.01
CA GLY A 77 -3.85 7.78 10.45
C GLY A 77 -2.53 8.17 11.09
N SER A 78 -2.12 7.42 12.11
CA SER A 78 -0.85 7.60 12.81
C SER A 78 -0.31 6.25 13.31
N ILE A 79 0.97 5.98 13.04
CA ILE A 79 1.60 4.69 13.34
C ILE A 79 3.06 4.89 13.79
N ASP A 80 3.59 4.00 14.59
CA ASP A 80 5.00 4.08 14.95
C ASP A 80 5.89 3.55 13.82
N GLU A 81 5.61 2.37 13.29
CA GLU A 81 6.40 1.74 12.24
C GLU A 81 5.52 1.43 11.02
N LEU A 82 5.91 1.97 9.85
CA LEU A 82 5.26 1.74 8.58
C LEU A 82 6.16 0.90 7.67
N ASP A 83 5.64 -0.22 7.17
CA ASP A 83 6.32 -1.05 6.17
C ASP A 83 5.47 -1.09 4.88
N ILE A 84 6.01 -0.58 3.78
CA ILE A 84 5.34 -0.58 2.47
C ILE A 84 6.15 -1.43 1.50
N LYS A 85 5.47 -2.41 0.91
CA LYS A 85 5.96 -3.16 -0.24
C LYS A 85 5.03 -2.94 -1.42
N LYS A 86 5.52 -2.23 -2.43
CA LYS A 86 4.80 -1.97 -3.67
C LYS A 86 5.45 -2.71 -4.82
N ASN A 87 4.64 -3.39 -5.63
CA ASN A 87 5.06 -4.05 -6.86
C ASN A 87 4.01 -3.83 -7.96
N GLY A 88 4.37 -3.09 -8.99
CA GLY A 88 3.46 -2.75 -10.08
C GLY A 88 3.38 -1.24 -10.34
N ASN A 89 2.30 -0.80 -11.00
CA ASN A 89 2.19 0.57 -11.52
C ASN A 89 1.30 1.51 -10.70
N GLY A 90 0.59 1.00 -9.70
CA GLY A 90 -0.25 1.83 -8.83
C GLY A 90 0.56 2.75 -7.91
N GLU A 91 -0.05 3.83 -7.47
CA GLU A 91 0.53 4.74 -6.49
C GLU A 91 0.17 4.36 -5.06
N VAL A 92 1.06 4.63 -4.11
CA VAL A 92 0.75 4.58 -2.68
C VAL A 92 0.82 5.99 -2.11
N LYS A 93 -0.34 6.49 -1.66
CA LYS A 93 -0.53 7.84 -1.12
C LYS A 93 -0.68 7.75 0.40
N ALA A 94 0.44 7.77 1.12
CA ALA A 94 0.52 7.69 2.57
C ALA A 94 0.99 9.01 3.24
N GLN A 95 0.90 10.14 2.54
CA GLN A 95 1.26 11.44 3.12
C GLN A 95 0.32 11.88 4.26
N ASN A 96 -0.88 11.31 4.34
CA ASN A 96 -1.85 11.54 5.43
C ASN A 96 -1.76 10.48 6.55
N LEU A 97 -0.81 9.56 6.45
CA LEU A 97 -0.44 8.62 7.50
C LEU A 97 0.88 9.07 8.13
N VAL A 98 0.80 9.62 9.34
CA VAL A 98 1.99 10.06 10.07
C VAL A 98 2.66 8.83 10.67
N ALA A 99 3.90 8.55 10.26
CA ALA A 99 4.70 7.45 10.78
C ALA A 99 5.94 7.97 11.52
N LYS A 100 6.34 7.35 12.63
CA LYS A 100 7.62 7.68 13.26
C LYS A 100 8.78 7.21 12.38
N THR A 101 8.75 5.95 11.98
CA THR A 101 9.74 5.36 11.07
C THR A 101 9.05 4.65 9.92
N ALA A 102 9.68 4.60 8.76
CA ALA A 102 9.16 3.86 7.63
C ALA A 102 10.23 3.07 6.87
N LYS A 103 9.82 1.90 6.38
CA LYS A 103 10.57 1.11 5.39
C LYS A 103 9.71 1.00 4.13
N VAL A 104 10.30 1.37 2.99
CA VAL A 104 9.61 1.33 1.70
C VAL A 104 10.40 0.47 0.73
N LYS A 105 9.74 -0.52 0.14
CA LYS A 105 10.23 -1.27 -1.01
C LYS A 105 9.31 -1.02 -2.18
N SER A 106 9.80 -0.33 -3.24
CA SER A 106 8.99 0.08 -4.37
C SER A 106 9.59 -0.41 -5.69
N TYR A 107 8.84 -1.24 -6.40
CA TYR A 107 9.23 -1.82 -7.68
C TYR A 107 8.19 -1.51 -8.76
N GLY A 108 8.66 -1.25 -9.97
CA GLY A 108 7.81 -0.93 -11.14
C GLY A 108 7.65 0.57 -11.35
N ASN A 109 6.45 1.00 -11.76
CA ASN A 109 6.14 2.42 -11.98
C ASN A 109 5.20 2.93 -10.88
N GLY A 110 4.94 4.24 -10.85
CA GLY A 110 4.05 4.85 -9.86
C GLY A 110 4.74 5.11 -8.50
N ASN A 111 4.45 6.22 -7.92
CA ASN A 111 5.17 6.78 -6.79
C ASN A 111 4.64 6.30 -5.44
N VAL A 112 5.49 6.41 -4.43
CA VAL A 112 5.13 6.23 -3.02
C VAL A 112 5.32 7.56 -2.29
N ARG A 113 4.27 8.06 -1.62
CA ARG A 113 4.31 9.28 -0.81
C ARG A 113 4.17 8.90 0.65
N VAL A 114 5.10 9.34 1.49
CA VAL A 114 5.10 9.04 2.93
C VAL A 114 5.32 10.30 3.75
N ASN A 115 4.85 10.28 5.00
CA ASN A 115 5.06 11.33 5.98
C ASN A 115 5.73 10.73 7.22
N VAL A 116 7.05 10.83 7.29
CA VAL A 116 7.87 10.17 8.33
C VAL A 116 8.50 11.21 9.22
N GLN A 117 8.44 10.98 10.53
CA GLN A 117 8.88 11.95 11.52
C GLN A 117 10.36 11.79 11.92
N ILE A 118 10.89 10.56 11.91
CA ILE A 118 12.23 10.26 12.40
C ILE A 118 13.14 9.79 11.26
N SER A 119 12.86 8.62 10.67
CA SER A 119 13.72 8.07 9.62
C SER A 119 12.97 7.23 8.59
N LEU A 120 13.37 7.42 7.33
CA LEU A 120 12.90 6.67 6.17
C LEU A 120 14.04 5.85 5.57
N THR A 121 13.83 4.56 5.40
CA THR A 121 14.65 3.70 4.54
C THR A 121 13.84 3.29 3.33
N ALA A 122 14.33 3.56 2.12
CA ALA A 122 13.62 3.24 0.90
C ALA A 122 14.51 2.58 -0.13
N HIS A 123 14.06 1.48 -0.71
CA HIS A 123 14.76 0.75 -1.76
C HIS A 123 13.80 0.36 -2.87
N GLY A 124 14.31 0.17 -4.06
CA GLY A 124 13.52 -0.34 -5.16
C GLY A 124 14.17 -0.18 -6.51
N SER A 125 13.34 -0.39 -7.54
CA SER A 125 13.78 -0.25 -8.92
C SER A 125 12.61 0.12 -9.85
N GLY A 126 12.94 0.79 -10.95
CA GLY A 126 11.99 1.16 -11.99
C GLY A 126 11.82 2.67 -12.16
N ASN A 127 10.66 3.09 -12.70
CA ASN A 127 10.32 4.49 -12.93
C ASN A 127 9.44 5.03 -11.80
N ASN A 128 9.83 4.82 -10.56
CA ASN A 128 9.08 5.25 -9.40
C ASN A 128 9.94 6.09 -8.46
N SER A 129 9.30 7.01 -7.75
CA SER A 129 9.98 7.81 -6.73
C SER A 129 9.32 7.61 -5.37
N VAL A 130 10.13 7.66 -4.32
CA VAL A 130 9.66 7.70 -2.94
C VAL A 130 9.83 9.13 -2.43
N MET A 131 8.70 9.77 -2.11
CA MET A 131 8.63 11.17 -1.71
C MET A 131 8.33 11.27 -0.21
N GLN A 132 9.22 11.91 0.53
CA GLN A 132 9.12 12.13 1.97
C GLN A 132 8.59 13.54 2.25
N PHE A 133 7.42 13.64 2.89
CA PHE A 133 6.75 14.90 3.23
C PHE A 133 6.96 15.33 4.69
N GLY A 134 7.39 14.44 5.57
CA GLY A 134 7.63 14.75 6.97
C GLY A 134 9.04 15.29 7.27
N PRO A 135 9.33 15.64 8.52
CA PRO A 135 10.65 16.15 8.93
C PRO A 135 11.73 15.07 8.99
N GLY A 136 11.37 13.78 9.02
CA GLY A 136 12.29 12.67 9.19
C GLY A 136 13.41 12.65 8.14
N ARG A 137 14.56 12.11 8.52
CA ARG A 137 15.71 11.97 7.62
C ARG A 137 15.50 10.78 6.67
N ILE A 138 16.06 10.91 5.48
CA ILE A 138 16.22 9.78 4.57
C ILE A 138 17.54 9.11 4.90
N GLU A 139 17.54 7.81 5.20
CA GLU A 139 18.76 7.08 5.52
C GLU A 139 19.69 6.99 4.30
N PRO A 140 21.02 7.12 4.48
CA PRO A 140 21.98 7.18 3.37
C PRO A 140 21.99 5.94 2.47
N ILE A 141 21.55 4.78 2.99
CA ILE A 141 21.45 3.54 2.22
C ILE A 141 20.24 3.51 1.28
N SER A 142 19.37 4.52 1.34
CA SER A 142 18.15 4.59 0.52
C SER A 142 18.49 4.92 -0.93
N GLY A 143 17.80 4.26 -1.87
CA GLY A 143 17.96 4.53 -3.30
C GLY A 143 17.01 3.72 -4.16
N ILE A 144 16.70 4.26 -5.33
CA ILE A 144 15.93 3.59 -6.39
C ILE A 144 16.85 3.38 -7.59
N THR A 145 16.95 2.14 -8.05
CA THR A 145 17.68 1.82 -9.28
C THR A 145 16.77 2.05 -10.49
N GLY A 146 17.24 2.81 -11.47
CA GLY A 146 16.49 3.19 -12.67
C GLY A 146 16.24 4.69 -12.74
N ASN A 147 15.07 5.12 -13.22
CA ASN A 147 14.73 6.53 -13.40
C ASN A 147 14.02 7.18 -12.20
N GLY A 148 13.89 6.44 -11.11
CA GLY A 148 13.29 6.94 -9.88
C GLY A 148 14.32 7.47 -8.88
N GLU A 149 13.82 8.10 -7.84
CA GLU A 149 14.65 8.67 -6.77
C GLU A 149 13.96 8.59 -5.40
N VAL A 150 14.73 8.72 -4.34
CA VAL A 150 14.21 8.97 -2.98
C VAL A 150 14.50 10.42 -2.64
N ARG A 151 13.45 11.23 -2.42
CA ARG A 151 13.61 12.67 -2.20
C ARG A 151 12.71 13.20 -1.09
N LYS A 152 13.16 14.28 -0.48
CA LYS A 152 12.38 15.09 0.47
C LYS A 152 11.62 16.18 -0.28
N MET A 153 10.35 16.39 0.11
CA MET A 153 9.48 17.41 -0.45
C MET A 153 9.47 18.64 0.46
#